data_87b75b4f3da1fa266c63320952cc4bfa
#
_entry.id   87b75b4f3da1fa266c63320952cc4bfa
#
_cell.length_a   1.000
_cell.length_b   1.000
_cell.length_c   1.000
_cell.angle_alpha   90.00
_cell.angle_beta   90.00
_cell.angle_gamma   90.00
#
_symmetry.space_group_name_H-M   'P 1'
#
loop_
_entity.id
_entity.type
_entity.pdbx_description
1 polymer ?
#
loop_
_entity_poly.entity_id
_entity_poly.type
_entity_poly.pdbx_seq_one_letter_code
_entity_poly.pdbx_strand_id
1 'polypeptide(L)'
;MKQAYLTYALNAEGKLVHVDSVPNGKACGCICTYCGEPLQAKQGAKRKHHFSHLSGTECEGAYESMLHLLAKEKIQEAFYNNASFFIEFAYASYCNQEKCMFQLPSERCCDRITKRFDIKQWYDTCEQEISYDNIRRRSDLKFYSKQFPKRKPVYIEFCVTHASDEAKLHSGNKIIEILIEDEESIFSLIQSGIVEKTIDVGDGWQEKLVKLVAFYGFKVEDHNNSSVSKDVKITRCVFYESGKIFTTSEYCNCKHIEKRYPQALCEIVFSAFSPFEARRYAYNLCYQKYHIRNCNLCRNYVKVTPWYDKSYKMCKRYKRLHLPFEDFKSPGAFDTSKANTCPFYYLDKPDLDKDVEYVLL
;
A
#
# COMPACT_ATOMS: atom_id res chain seq x y z
N MET A 1 1.22 2.99 -30.23
CA MET A 1 1.03 4.33 -29.63
C MET A 1 -0.16 4.97 -30.29
N LYS A 2 -1.17 5.46 -29.50
CA LYS A 2 -2.26 6.28 -30.06
C LYS A 2 -1.65 7.57 -30.58
N GLN A 3 -2.07 8.01 -31.77
CA GLN A 3 -1.60 9.28 -32.35
C GLN A 3 -2.14 10.42 -31.49
N ALA A 4 -1.25 11.22 -30.90
CA ALA A 4 -1.60 12.38 -30.10
C ALA A 4 -2.04 13.53 -31.03
N TYR A 5 -3.25 14.07 -30.83
CA TYR A 5 -3.78 15.19 -31.59
C TYR A 5 -3.94 16.41 -30.69
N LEU A 6 -3.48 17.56 -31.15
CA LEU A 6 -3.75 18.84 -30.47
C LEU A 6 -5.19 19.27 -30.75
N THR A 7 -6.09 19.06 -29.82
CA THR A 7 -7.50 19.40 -29.95
C THR A 7 -7.87 20.72 -29.31
N TYR A 8 -6.99 21.24 -28.43
CA TYR A 8 -7.12 22.56 -27.82
C TYR A 8 -5.91 23.43 -28.13
N ALA A 9 -6.15 24.74 -28.17
CA ALA A 9 -5.13 25.77 -28.40
C ALA A 9 -5.55 27.08 -27.72
N LEU A 10 -4.65 28.06 -27.61
CA LEU A 10 -4.97 29.39 -27.11
C LEU A 10 -5.48 30.26 -28.24
N ASN A 11 -6.59 30.97 -28.02
CA ASN A 11 -7.07 32.01 -28.93
C ASN A 11 -6.34 33.34 -28.70
N ALA A 12 -6.70 34.37 -29.43
CA ALA A 12 -6.09 35.72 -29.34
C ALA A 12 -6.24 36.37 -27.95
N GLU A 13 -7.26 36.01 -27.18
CA GLU A 13 -7.50 36.47 -25.82
C GLU A 13 -6.77 35.61 -24.77
N GLY A 14 -5.97 34.62 -25.19
CA GLY A 14 -5.27 33.69 -24.32
C GLY A 14 -6.15 32.66 -23.62
N LYS A 15 -7.37 32.42 -24.13
CA LYS A 15 -8.30 31.41 -23.64
C LYS A 15 -8.10 30.08 -24.37
N LEU A 16 -8.21 29.00 -23.65
CA LEU A 16 -8.17 27.65 -24.22
C LEU A 16 -9.45 27.36 -24.99
N VAL A 17 -9.33 27.01 -26.27
CA VAL A 17 -10.48 26.74 -27.16
C VAL A 17 -10.30 25.41 -27.88
N HIS A 18 -11.42 24.71 -28.06
CA HIS A 18 -11.44 23.43 -28.80
C HIS A 18 -11.40 23.70 -30.31
N VAL A 19 -10.78 22.82 -31.07
CA VAL A 19 -10.62 22.94 -32.51
C VAL A 19 -11.95 23.11 -33.28
N ASP A 20 -13.03 22.51 -32.79
CA ASP A 20 -14.37 22.62 -33.40
C ASP A 20 -15.09 23.92 -33.11
N SER A 21 -14.59 24.71 -32.16
CA SER A 21 -15.18 26.00 -31.77
C SER A 21 -14.59 27.21 -32.53
N VAL A 22 -13.65 26.96 -33.42
CA VAL A 22 -12.92 28.01 -34.14
C VAL A 22 -13.06 27.86 -35.67
N PRO A 23 -12.84 28.91 -36.48
CA PRO A 23 -12.81 28.79 -37.93
C PRO A 23 -11.73 27.83 -38.44
N ASN A 24 -12.07 27.10 -39.52
CA ASN A 24 -11.13 26.16 -40.15
C ASN A 24 -9.91 26.87 -40.76
N GLY A 25 -8.76 26.21 -40.76
CA GLY A 25 -7.52 26.67 -41.36
C GLY A 25 -6.83 27.74 -40.52
N LYS A 26 -6.12 28.64 -41.21
CA LYS A 26 -5.34 29.75 -40.60
C LYS A 26 -6.21 30.80 -39.94
N ALA A 27 -7.49 30.91 -40.36
CA ALA A 27 -8.44 31.86 -39.82
C ALA A 27 -8.81 31.59 -38.35
N CYS A 28 -8.40 30.46 -37.75
CA CYS A 28 -8.64 30.18 -36.34
C CYS A 28 -7.95 31.18 -35.41
N GLY A 29 -6.86 31.82 -35.82
CA GLY A 29 -6.13 32.79 -35.01
C GLY A 29 -5.51 32.22 -33.72
N CYS A 30 -5.36 30.89 -33.65
CA CYS A 30 -4.88 30.20 -32.45
C CYS A 30 -3.36 30.03 -32.44
N ILE A 31 -2.81 29.94 -31.23
CA ILE A 31 -1.39 29.67 -30.96
C ILE A 31 -1.20 28.44 -30.12
N CYS A 32 -0.01 27.80 -30.22
CA CYS A 32 0.37 26.64 -29.47
C CYS A 32 0.54 27.01 -27.97
N THR A 33 0.01 26.14 -27.09
CA THR A 33 0.11 26.30 -25.64
C THR A 33 1.55 26.20 -25.13
N TYR A 34 2.46 25.58 -25.88
CA TYR A 34 3.85 25.36 -25.49
C TYR A 34 4.82 26.37 -26.10
N CYS A 35 4.88 26.44 -27.42
CA CYS A 35 5.86 27.30 -28.12
C CYS A 35 5.33 28.65 -28.52
N GLY A 36 4.01 28.92 -28.42
CA GLY A 36 3.38 30.15 -28.82
C GLY A 36 3.29 30.40 -30.33
N GLU A 37 3.76 29.44 -31.15
CA GLU A 37 3.67 29.58 -32.62
C GLU A 37 2.22 29.51 -33.14
N PRO A 38 1.90 30.19 -34.25
CA PRO A 38 0.60 30.14 -34.88
C PRO A 38 0.23 28.73 -35.33
N LEU A 39 -1.04 28.40 -35.13
CA LEU A 39 -1.63 27.15 -35.51
C LEU A 39 -2.64 27.29 -36.64
N GLN A 40 -2.97 26.20 -37.30
CA GLN A 40 -4.11 26.09 -38.19
C GLN A 40 -5.03 24.97 -37.71
N ALA A 41 -6.34 25.22 -37.72
CA ALA A 41 -7.35 24.21 -37.43
C ALA A 41 -7.58 23.30 -38.63
N LYS A 42 -7.46 22.00 -38.44
CA LYS A 42 -7.75 20.97 -39.46
C LYS A 42 -9.03 20.26 -39.12
N GLN A 43 -10.10 20.58 -39.81
CA GLN A 43 -11.47 20.09 -39.56
C GLN A 43 -12.02 19.29 -40.76
N GLY A 44 -11.15 18.47 -41.36
CA GLY A 44 -11.52 17.63 -42.52
C GLY A 44 -12.20 16.32 -42.13
N ALA A 45 -13.08 15.82 -42.95
CA ALA A 45 -13.94 14.64 -42.69
C ALA A 45 -13.19 13.29 -42.50
N LYS A 46 -11.91 13.21 -42.90
CA LYS A 46 -11.17 11.94 -42.88
C LYS A 46 -10.35 11.66 -41.63
N ARG A 47 -10.04 12.66 -40.82
CA ARG A 47 -9.19 12.53 -39.62
C ARG A 47 -9.84 13.24 -38.45
N LYS A 48 -9.50 12.84 -37.20
CA LYS A 48 -9.90 13.59 -36.01
C LYS A 48 -9.48 15.07 -36.19
N HIS A 49 -10.40 15.97 -35.88
CA HIS A 49 -10.11 17.41 -35.93
C HIS A 49 -8.99 17.74 -34.95
N HIS A 50 -8.03 18.55 -35.40
CA HIS A 50 -6.85 18.91 -34.62
C HIS A 50 -6.20 20.20 -35.10
N PHE A 51 -5.40 20.79 -34.25
CA PHE A 51 -4.50 21.90 -34.62
C PHE A 51 -3.16 21.35 -35.12
N SER A 52 -2.53 22.03 -36.04
CA SER A 52 -1.16 21.80 -36.46
C SER A 52 -0.41 23.12 -36.63
N HIS A 53 0.89 23.12 -36.37
CA HIS A 53 1.73 24.29 -36.56
C HIS A 53 1.72 24.75 -38.03
N LEU A 54 1.68 26.04 -38.24
CA LEU A 54 1.75 26.62 -39.60
C LEU A 54 3.09 26.38 -40.27
N SER A 55 4.16 26.35 -39.50
CA SER A 55 5.53 26.03 -39.96
C SER A 55 5.66 24.58 -40.44
N GLY A 56 4.74 23.68 -40.03
CA GLY A 56 4.85 22.25 -40.28
C GLY A 56 5.91 21.56 -39.40
N THR A 57 6.51 22.27 -38.44
CA THR A 57 7.47 21.72 -37.46
C THR A 57 6.73 20.89 -36.40
N GLU A 58 7.35 19.83 -35.94
CA GLU A 58 6.87 19.09 -34.79
C GLU A 58 7.27 19.84 -33.50
N CYS A 59 6.36 19.85 -32.52
CA CYS A 59 6.55 20.49 -31.22
C CYS A 59 6.30 19.45 -30.14
N GLU A 60 7.35 18.83 -29.63
CA GLU A 60 7.26 17.66 -28.71
C GLU A 60 6.51 18.00 -27.42
N GLY A 61 6.63 19.23 -26.88
CA GLY A 61 5.92 19.64 -25.66
C GLY A 61 4.48 20.12 -25.84
N ALA A 62 3.98 20.23 -27.08
CA ALA A 62 2.67 20.86 -27.34
C ALA A 62 1.50 20.05 -26.76
N TYR A 63 1.53 18.73 -26.90
CA TYR A 63 0.46 17.87 -26.40
C TYR A 63 0.42 17.83 -24.87
N GLU A 64 1.56 17.68 -24.23
CA GLU A 64 1.69 17.72 -22.79
C GLU A 64 1.21 19.06 -22.21
N SER A 65 1.69 20.18 -22.76
CA SER A 65 1.28 21.52 -22.34
C SER A 65 -0.23 21.75 -22.52
N MET A 66 -0.80 21.25 -23.63
CA MET A 66 -2.25 21.30 -23.86
C MET A 66 -3.02 20.53 -22.79
N LEU A 67 -2.63 19.30 -22.47
CA LEU A 67 -3.29 18.49 -21.45
C LEU A 67 -3.20 19.10 -20.06
N HIS A 68 -2.03 19.62 -19.68
CA HIS A 68 -1.84 20.33 -18.40
C HIS A 68 -2.78 21.52 -18.27
N LEU A 69 -2.85 22.36 -19.31
CA LEU A 69 -3.71 23.55 -19.28
C LEU A 69 -5.18 23.15 -19.26
N LEU A 70 -5.56 22.18 -20.08
CA LEU A 70 -6.94 21.66 -20.13
C LEU A 70 -7.37 21.10 -18.76
N ALA A 71 -6.53 20.31 -18.11
CA ALA A 71 -6.82 19.74 -16.80
C ALA A 71 -7.01 20.84 -15.74
N LYS A 72 -6.11 21.82 -15.69
CA LYS A 72 -6.23 22.94 -14.75
C LYS A 72 -7.54 23.70 -14.93
N GLU A 73 -7.86 24.10 -16.16
CA GLU A 73 -9.09 24.84 -16.44
C GLU A 73 -10.35 24.03 -16.15
N LYS A 74 -10.43 22.81 -16.67
CA LYS A 74 -11.63 21.99 -16.56
C LYS A 74 -11.92 21.52 -15.13
N ILE A 75 -10.89 21.18 -14.35
CA ILE A 75 -11.08 20.81 -12.94
C ILE A 75 -11.46 22.03 -12.10
N GLN A 76 -10.84 23.20 -12.36
CA GLN A 76 -11.22 24.44 -11.69
C GLN A 76 -12.68 24.86 -12.04
N GLU A 77 -13.08 24.79 -13.32
CA GLU A 77 -14.46 25.02 -13.75
C GLU A 77 -15.43 24.07 -13.03
N ALA A 78 -15.11 22.77 -12.99
CA ALA A 78 -15.95 21.77 -12.35
C ALA A 78 -16.07 22.02 -10.84
N PHE A 79 -14.98 22.42 -10.18
CA PHE A 79 -15.03 22.78 -8.77
C PHE A 79 -16.00 23.95 -8.49
N TYR A 80 -16.02 24.99 -9.32
CA TYR A 80 -16.92 26.11 -9.10
C TYR A 80 -18.37 25.84 -9.53
N ASN A 81 -18.55 25.16 -10.66
CA ASN A 81 -19.88 25.01 -11.28
C ASN A 81 -20.71 23.85 -10.71
N ASN A 82 -20.07 22.78 -10.23
CA ASN A 82 -20.79 21.63 -9.69
C ASN A 82 -21.23 21.88 -8.24
N ALA A 83 -22.36 21.31 -7.84
CA ALA A 83 -22.85 21.40 -6.45
C ALA A 83 -21.90 20.71 -5.45
N SER A 84 -21.20 19.65 -5.87
CA SER A 84 -20.23 18.91 -5.09
C SER A 84 -19.00 18.58 -5.94
N PHE A 85 -17.85 18.39 -5.28
CA PHE A 85 -16.62 17.94 -5.92
C PHE A 85 -15.96 16.87 -5.05
N PHE A 86 -15.98 15.62 -5.52
CA PHE A 86 -15.58 14.49 -4.72
C PHE A 86 -14.12 14.10 -4.92
N ILE A 87 -13.48 13.73 -3.81
CA ILE A 87 -12.23 12.99 -3.76
C ILE A 87 -12.48 11.67 -3.02
N GLU A 88 -11.81 10.60 -3.43
CA GLU A 88 -11.94 9.28 -2.82
C GLU A 88 -10.58 8.60 -2.72
N PHE A 89 -10.21 8.18 -1.53
CA PHE A 89 -8.94 7.51 -1.28
C PHE A 89 -9.03 6.54 -0.12
N ALA A 90 -8.10 5.57 -0.11
CA ALA A 90 -7.98 4.62 0.96
C ALA A 90 -7.05 5.15 2.06
N TYR A 91 -7.50 5.10 3.31
CA TYR A 91 -6.71 5.46 4.47
C TYR A 91 -6.72 4.35 5.51
N ALA A 92 -5.73 4.39 6.39
CA ALA A 92 -5.63 3.45 7.48
C ALA A 92 -6.71 3.74 8.53
N SER A 93 -7.52 2.73 8.84
CA SER A 93 -8.45 2.77 9.97
C SER A 93 -7.83 2.08 11.17
N TYR A 94 -7.86 2.74 12.32
CA TYR A 94 -7.23 2.24 13.53
C TYR A 94 -8.25 1.52 14.42
N CYS A 95 -7.83 0.36 14.91
CA CYS A 95 -8.57 -0.36 15.94
C CYS A 95 -8.29 0.27 17.31
N ASN A 96 -9.35 0.44 18.14
CA ASN A 96 -9.23 0.96 19.52
C ASN A 96 -8.61 -0.05 20.50
N GLN A 97 -8.16 -1.19 20.04
CA GLN A 97 -7.59 -2.21 20.90
C GLN A 97 -6.17 -1.82 21.32
N GLU A 98 -5.96 -1.48 22.59
CA GLU A 98 -4.66 -1.03 23.13
C GLU A 98 -3.56 -2.08 23.00
N LYS A 99 -3.91 -3.36 22.93
CA LYS A 99 -2.99 -4.49 22.81
C LYS A 99 -3.40 -5.40 21.65
N CYS A 100 -3.09 -5.01 20.44
CA CYS A 100 -3.29 -5.87 19.27
C CYS A 100 -1.99 -6.54 18.87
N MET A 101 -1.91 -7.86 18.95
CA MET A 101 -0.73 -8.65 18.52
C MET A 101 -0.44 -8.57 17.01
N PHE A 102 -1.36 -8.00 16.22
CA PHE A 102 -1.18 -7.78 14.77
C PHE A 102 -0.75 -6.35 14.44
N GLN A 103 -0.52 -5.51 15.46
CA GLN A 103 0.05 -4.19 15.26
C GLN A 103 1.56 -4.32 15.10
N LEU A 104 2.05 -4.06 13.91
CA LEU A 104 3.46 -3.74 13.74
C LEU A 104 3.74 -2.38 14.40
N PRO A 105 4.91 -2.15 15.01
CA PRO A 105 5.24 -0.89 15.69
C PRO A 105 5.07 0.35 14.80
N SER A 106 5.16 0.19 13.48
CA SER A 106 5.00 1.24 12.46
C SER A 106 3.59 1.35 11.88
N GLU A 107 2.72 0.33 12.05
CA GLU A 107 1.44 0.24 11.36
C GLU A 107 0.33 -0.21 12.31
N ARG A 108 -0.27 0.74 13.00
CA ARG A 108 -1.46 0.52 13.85
C ARG A 108 -2.74 0.34 13.03
N CYS A 109 -2.65 -0.28 11.87
CA CYS A 109 -3.75 -0.35 10.93
C CYS A 109 -4.35 -1.75 10.87
N CYS A 110 -5.61 -1.87 11.26
CA CYS A 110 -6.35 -3.12 11.12
C CYS A 110 -6.87 -3.31 9.71
N ASP A 111 -7.14 -2.22 8.98
CA ASP A 111 -7.66 -2.27 7.63
C ASP A 111 -7.44 -0.96 6.85
N ARG A 112 -7.49 -1.03 5.52
CA ARG A 112 -7.59 0.15 4.66
C ARG A 112 -9.06 0.33 4.27
N ILE A 113 -9.60 1.48 4.64
CA ILE A 113 -11.00 1.86 4.34
C ILE A 113 -10.98 2.92 3.25
N THR A 114 -11.75 2.70 2.19
CA THR A 114 -11.98 3.71 1.16
C THR A 114 -13.15 4.60 1.58
N LYS A 115 -12.95 5.92 1.52
CA LYS A 115 -14.00 6.89 1.84
C LYS A 115 -14.01 8.02 0.81
N ARG A 116 -15.23 8.42 0.48
CA ARG A 116 -15.51 9.52 -0.43
C ARG A 116 -15.81 10.79 0.35
N PHE A 117 -15.16 11.90 0.00
CA PHE A 117 -15.30 13.20 0.64
C PHE A 117 -15.72 14.23 -0.38
N ASP A 118 -16.69 15.05 -0.06
CA ASP A 118 -16.98 16.25 -0.83
C ASP A 118 -16.04 17.36 -0.38
N ILE A 119 -15.05 17.68 -1.21
CA ILE A 119 -14.01 18.66 -0.89
C ILE A 119 -14.59 20.08 -0.71
N LYS A 120 -15.73 20.40 -1.34
CA LYS A 120 -16.40 21.70 -1.22
C LYS A 120 -16.95 21.97 0.17
N GLN A 121 -17.18 20.93 1.00
CA GLN A 121 -17.54 21.12 2.41
C GLN A 121 -16.39 21.69 3.25
N TRP A 122 -15.17 21.61 2.72
CA TRP A 122 -13.95 22.01 3.44
C TRP A 122 -13.24 23.21 2.80
N TYR A 123 -13.37 23.39 1.50
CA TYR A 123 -12.66 24.40 0.70
C TYR A 123 -13.63 25.13 -0.21
N ASP A 124 -13.48 26.43 -0.27
CA ASP A 124 -14.33 27.34 -1.03
C ASP A 124 -13.61 27.97 -2.24
N THR A 125 -12.30 27.74 -2.36
CA THR A 125 -11.47 28.39 -3.39
C THR A 125 -10.53 27.38 -4.05
N CYS A 126 -10.42 27.51 -5.38
CA CYS A 126 -9.48 26.78 -6.22
C CYS A 126 -8.68 27.77 -7.05
N GLU A 127 -7.35 27.80 -6.95
CA GLU A 127 -6.45 28.67 -7.72
C GLU A 127 -5.39 27.86 -8.45
N GLN A 128 -4.93 28.38 -9.59
CA GLN A 128 -3.89 27.78 -10.43
C GLN A 128 -2.51 28.35 -10.13
N GLU A 129 -1.45 27.60 -10.38
CA GLU A 129 -0.04 28.02 -10.38
C GLU A 129 0.43 28.70 -9.07
N ILE A 130 -0.03 28.20 -7.93
CA ILE A 130 0.29 28.80 -6.62
C ILE A 130 1.53 28.16 -6.01
N SER A 131 2.52 28.99 -5.66
CA SER A 131 3.66 28.58 -4.85
C SER A 131 3.19 28.14 -3.45
N TYR A 132 3.66 27.01 -2.96
CA TYR A 132 3.26 26.47 -1.66
C TYR A 132 4.41 26.27 -0.67
N ASP A 133 5.64 26.58 -1.10
CA ASP A 133 6.81 26.53 -0.22
C ASP A 133 7.80 27.67 -0.50
N ASN A 134 8.78 27.82 0.40
CA ASN A 134 9.84 28.85 0.28
C ASN A 134 10.85 28.54 -0.85
N ILE A 135 10.76 27.38 -1.50
CA ILE A 135 11.66 26.92 -2.56
C ILE A 135 11.05 27.21 -3.95
N ARG A 136 9.96 27.98 -4.00
CA ARG A 136 9.24 28.38 -5.21
C ARG A 136 8.64 27.20 -6.01
N ARG A 137 8.34 26.08 -5.36
CA ARG A 137 7.56 25.02 -5.98
C ARG A 137 6.14 25.52 -6.21
N ARG A 138 5.62 25.29 -7.41
CA ARG A 138 4.25 25.64 -7.76
C ARG A 138 3.44 24.37 -7.93
N SER A 139 2.19 24.41 -7.46
CA SER A 139 1.20 23.41 -7.77
C SER A 139 0.37 23.83 -8.97
N ASP A 140 -0.09 22.84 -9.75
CA ASP A 140 -1.01 23.13 -10.84
C ASP A 140 -2.33 23.70 -10.32
N LEU A 141 -2.90 23.10 -9.25
CA LEU A 141 -4.08 23.61 -8.56
C LEU A 141 -3.90 23.59 -7.05
N LYS A 142 -4.54 24.53 -6.36
CA LYS A 142 -4.62 24.62 -4.91
C LYS A 142 -6.06 24.81 -4.47
N PHE A 143 -6.57 23.87 -3.67
CA PHE A 143 -7.84 24.03 -2.96
C PHE A 143 -7.57 24.52 -1.54
N TYR A 144 -8.22 25.61 -1.14
CA TYR A 144 -8.08 26.18 0.19
C TYR A 144 -9.37 26.88 0.63
N SER A 145 -9.45 27.25 1.90
CA SER A 145 -10.58 28.01 2.42
C SER A 145 -10.17 29.43 2.79
N LYS A 146 -10.83 30.41 2.20
CA LYS A 146 -10.74 31.81 2.62
C LYS A 146 -11.41 32.03 3.97
N GLN A 147 -12.48 31.29 4.25
CA GLN A 147 -13.20 31.35 5.51
C GLN A 147 -12.39 30.79 6.69
N PHE A 148 -11.56 29.74 6.43
CA PHE A 148 -10.74 29.08 7.44
C PHE A 148 -9.25 29.04 7.00
N PRO A 149 -8.51 30.18 7.09
CA PRO A 149 -7.15 30.27 6.53
C PRO A 149 -6.12 29.34 7.18
N LYS A 150 -6.37 28.89 8.42
CA LYS A 150 -5.50 27.93 9.12
C LYS A 150 -5.65 26.50 8.65
N ARG A 151 -6.68 26.20 7.84
CA ARG A 151 -6.89 24.85 7.30
C ARG A 151 -5.84 24.55 6.25
N LYS A 152 -5.12 23.45 6.39
CA LYS A 152 -4.11 23.04 5.43
C LYS A 152 -4.74 22.83 4.06
N PRO A 153 -4.20 23.45 3.00
CA PRO A 153 -4.71 23.29 1.64
C PRO A 153 -4.47 21.89 1.10
N VAL A 154 -5.14 21.61 -0.03
CA VAL A 154 -4.88 20.44 -0.87
C VAL A 154 -4.32 20.94 -2.19
N TYR A 155 -3.24 20.35 -2.64
CA TYR A 155 -2.59 20.64 -3.91
C TYR A 155 -2.84 19.52 -4.91
N ILE A 156 -3.02 19.85 -6.18
CA ILE A 156 -3.07 18.90 -7.29
C ILE A 156 -1.89 19.12 -8.20
N GLU A 157 -1.28 18.03 -8.63
CA GLU A 157 -0.20 17.95 -9.59
C GLU A 157 -0.62 17.05 -10.74
N PHE A 158 -0.50 17.55 -11.95
CA PHE A 158 -0.75 16.77 -13.15
C PHE A 158 0.56 16.27 -13.75
N CYS A 159 0.61 15.01 -14.13
CA CYS A 159 1.73 14.39 -14.80
C CYS A 159 1.24 13.85 -16.14
N VAL A 160 1.97 14.09 -17.22
CA VAL A 160 1.68 13.53 -18.55
C VAL A 160 2.76 12.51 -18.93
N THR A 161 4.03 12.88 -18.83
CA THR A 161 5.16 12.02 -19.20
C THR A 161 6.07 11.69 -18.03
N HIS A 162 6.14 12.56 -17.02
CA HIS A 162 7.03 12.43 -15.88
C HIS A 162 6.27 12.57 -14.56
N ALA A 163 6.56 11.66 -13.64
CA ALA A 163 6.07 11.77 -12.26
C ALA A 163 6.68 13.02 -11.58
N SER A 164 5.95 13.57 -10.60
CA SER A 164 6.44 14.67 -9.77
C SER A 164 7.67 14.27 -8.97
N ASP A 165 8.49 15.26 -8.58
CA ASP A 165 9.65 15.04 -7.72
C ASP A 165 9.22 14.42 -6.37
N GLU A 166 9.84 13.31 -5.98
CA GLU A 166 9.56 12.61 -4.72
C GLU A 166 9.70 13.51 -3.49
N ALA A 167 10.68 14.41 -3.49
CA ALA A 167 10.85 15.39 -2.42
C ALA A 167 9.66 16.37 -2.32
N LYS A 168 8.96 16.61 -3.43
CA LYS A 168 7.72 17.40 -3.47
C LYS A 168 6.56 16.60 -2.86
N LEU A 169 6.38 15.35 -3.28
CA LEU A 169 5.30 14.48 -2.83
C LEU A 169 5.39 14.17 -1.32
N HIS A 170 6.59 14.06 -0.79
CA HIS A 170 6.83 13.78 0.64
C HIS A 170 7.09 15.02 1.50
N SER A 171 6.72 16.20 1.05
CA SER A 171 6.90 17.48 1.75
C SER A 171 6.03 17.65 3.01
N GLY A 172 5.13 16.71 3.31
CA GLY A 172 4.15 16.80 4.43
C GLY A 172 2.91 17.64 4.10
N ASN A 173 2.82 18.14 2.86
CA ASN A 173 1.61 18.75 2.31
C ASN A 173 0.62 17.67 1.84
N LYS A 174 -0.67 18.04 1.72
CA LYS A 174 -1.69 17.20 1.09
C LYS A 174 -1.60 17.38 -0.42
N ILE A 175 -1.09 16.38 -1.13
CA ILE A 175 -0.89 16.43 -2.58
C ILE A 175 -1.66 15.28 -3.23
N ILE A 176 -2.38 15.58 -4.30
CA ILE A 176 -3.00 14.59 -5.19
C ILE A 176 -2.23 14.67 -6.51
N GLU A 177 -1.53 13.59 -6.84
CA GLU A 177 -0.85 13.46 -8.13
C GLU A 177 -1.75 12.68 -9.08
N ILE A 178 -1.92 13.20 -10.31
CA ILE A 178 -2.81 12.65 -11.31
C ILE A 178 -2.05 12.47 -12.61
N LEU A 179 -1.92 11.23 -13.06
CA LEU A 179 -1.38 10.90 -14.37
C LEU A 179 -2.47 11.12 -15.44
N ILE A 180 -2.24 12.02 -16.37
CA ILE A 180 -3.15 12.33 -17.47
C ILE A 180 -2.62 11.70 -18.75
N GLU A 181 -3.32 10.72 -19.27
CA GLU A 181 -2.95 10.02 -20.51
C GLU A 181 -3.53 10.69 -21.75
N ASP A 182 -4.75 11.23 -21.62
CA ASP A 182 -5.48 11.89 -22.69
C ASP A 182 -6.61 12.80 -22.13
N GLU A 183 -7.36 13.42 -23.03
CA GLU A 183 -8.51 14.28 -22.68
C GLU A 183 -9.62 13.52 -21.97
N GLU A 184 -9.86 12.26 -22.34
CA GLU A 184 -10.92 11.42 -21.76
C GLU A 184 -10.67 11.17 -20.27
N SER A 185 -9.41 10.99 -19.90
CA SER A 185 -8.99 10.86 -18.49
C SER A 185 -9.37 12.11 -17.68
N ILE A 186 -9.23 13.32 -18.23
CA ILE A 186 -9.61 14.58 -17.57
C ILE A 186 -11.14 14.66 -17.38
N PHE A 187 -11.92 14.34 -18.42
CA PHE A 187 -13.39 14.38 -18.33
C PHE A 187 -13.93 13.32 -17.38
N SER A 188 -13.30 12.15 -17.31
CA SER A 188 -13.63 11.10 -16.35
C SER A 188 -13.46 11.57 -14.91
N LEU A 189 -12.38 12.29 -14.59
CA LEU A 189 -12.15 12.87 -13.25
C LEU A 189 -13.24 13.87 -12.85
N ILE A 190 -13.74 14.64 -13.81
CA ILE A 190 -14.82 15.64 -13.56
C ILE A 190 -16.15 14.94 -13.26
N GLN A 191 -16.44 13.83 -13.94
CA GLN A 191 -17.71 13.10 -13.78
C GLN A 191 -17.73 12.23 -12.53
N SER A 192 -16.65 11.48 -12.27
CA SER A 192 -16.59 10.51 -11.18
C SER A 192 -16.05 11.07 -9.87
N GLY A 193 -15.35 12.22 -9.91
CA GLY A 193 -14.48 12.72 -8.86
C GLY A 193 -13.07 12.18 -8.99
N ILE A 194 -12.18 12.67 -8.14
CA ILE A 194 -10.76 12.26 -8.10
C ILE A 194 -10.65 11.04 -7.19
N VAL A 195 -10.56 9.85 -7.79
CA VAL A 195 -10.53 8.56 -7.09
C VAL A 195 -9.13 7.96 -7.13
N GLU A 196 -8.58 7.58 -5.97
CA GLU A 196 -7.29 6.87 -5.89
C GLU A 196 -7.30 5.64 -6.80
N LYS A 197 -6.33 5.55 -7.70
CA LYS A 197 -6.30 4.49 -8.71
C LYS A 197 -4.89 4.04 -9.02
N THR A 198 -4.68 2.74 -8.90
CA THR A 198 -3.44 2.07 -9.32
C THR A 198 -3.82 0.96 -10.31
N ILE A 199 -3.06 0.82 -11.38
CA ILE A 199 -3.23 -0.26 -12.35
C ILE A 199 -1.95 -1.09 -12.42
N ASP A 200 -2.09 -2.37 -12.74
CA ASP A 200 -0.97 -3.24 -13.07
C ASP A 200 -0.81 -3.27 -14.60
N VAL A 201 0.35 -2.83 -15.06
CA VAL A 201 0.75 -2.84 -16.48
C VAL A 201 1.82 -3.87 -16.75
N GLY A 202 2.04 -4.80 -15.83
CA GLY A 202 2.96 -5.91 -15.99
C GLY A 202 2.56 -6.90 -17.10
N ASP A 203 3.48 -7.76 -17.46
CA ASP A 203 3.31 -8.75 -18.53
C ASP A 203 2.70 -10.09 -18.04
N GLY A 204 2.20 -10.12 -16.82
CA GLY A 204 1.67 -11.32 -16.17
C GLY A 204 2.72 -12.19 -15.47
N TRP A 205 4.01 -11.92 -15.67
CA TRP A 205 5.13 -12.57 -14.98
C TRP A 205 5.74 -11.67 -13.91
N GLN A 206 5.72 -10.35 -14.16
CA GLN A 206 6.15 -9.34 -13.21
C GLN A 206 5.08 -8.27 -13.08
N GLU A 207 4.62 -8.03 -11.85
CA GLU A 207 3.74 -6.91 -11.55
C GLU A 207 4.50 -5.59 -11.76
N LYS A 208 3.88 -4.67 -12.51
CA LYS A 208 4.35 -3.31 -12.66
C LYS A 208 3.21 -2.34 -12.34
N LEU A 209 3.17 -1.90 -11.10
CA LEU A 209 2.11 -1.02 -10.62
C LEU A 209 2.37 0.43 -11.06
N VAL A 210 1.38 1.02 -11.72
CA VAL A 210 1.36 2.43 -12.10
C VAL A 210 0.23 3.13 -11.37
N LYS A 211 0.55 4.20 -10.64
CA LYS A 211 -0.43 5.03 -9.95
C LYS A 211 -0.99 6.04 -10.93
N LEU A 212 -2.26 5.91 -11.30
CA LEU A 212 -2.95 6.89 -12.13
C LEU A 212 -3.43 8.09 -11.30
N VAL A 213 -3.86 7.85 -10.05
CA VAL A 213 -4.21 8.88 -9.08
C VAL A 213 -3.65 8.45 -7.73
N ALA A 214 -2.81 9.27 -7.14
CA ALA A 214 -2.18 8.99 -5.86
C ALA A 214 -2.35 10.14 -4.85
N PHE A 215 -2.55 9.78 -3.58
CA PHE A 215 -2.77 10.71 -2.47
C PHE A 215 -1.58 10.69 -1.51
N TYR A 216 -0.97 11.84 -1.26
CA TYR A 216 0.17 12.01 -0.36
C TYR A 216 -0.16 12.98 0.77
N GLY A 217 0.30 12.69 1.98
CA GLY A 217 0.11 13.56 3.15
C GLY A 217 -1.32 13.64 3.69
N PHE A 218 -2.23 12.81 3.19
CA PHE A 218 -3.59 12.70 3.72
C PHE A 218 -3.57 11.79 4.94
N LYS A 219 -3.77 12.39 6.12
CA LYS A 219 -3.95 11.66 7.37
C LYS A 219 -5.40 11.84 7.79
N VAL A 220 -6.14 10.74 7.81
CA VAL A 220 -7.47 10.70 8.40
C VAL A 220 -7.32 9.97 9.73
N GLU A 221 -7.51 10.69 10.84
CA GLU A 221 -7.56 10.10 12.15
C GLU A 221 -9.01 9.67 12.41
N ASP A 222 -9.31 8.42 12.10
CA ASP A 222 -10.61 7.83 12.41
C ASP A 222 -10.47 7.01 13.71
N HIS A 223 -10.69 7.65 14.83
CA HIS A 223 -10.60 7.05 16.16
C HIS A 223 -11.88 6.29 16.57
N ASN A 224 -12.90 6.25 15.73
CA ASN A 224 -14.22 5.74 16.09
C ASN A 224 -14.50 4.30 15.66
N ASN A 225 -13.53 3.55 15.18
CA ASN A 225 -13.76 2.18 14.70
C ASN A 225 -13.59 1.12 15.80
N SER A 226 -14.46 1.16 16.80
CA SER A 226 -14.64 0.05 17.78
C SER A 226 -15.16 -1.24 17.13
N SER A 227 -15.61 -1.18 15.88
CA SER A 227 -16.28 -2.30 15.19
C SER A 227 -15.36 -3.07 14.21
N VAL A 228 -14.18 -2.58 13.90
CA VAL A 228 -13.29 -3.27 12.93
C VAL A 228 -12.75 -4.53 13.58
N SER A 229 -13.18 -5.68 13.07
CA SER A 229 -12.59 -6.99 13.34
C SER A 229 -12.21 -7.64 12.02
N LYS A 230 -11.12 -8.39 12.02
CA LYS A 230 -10.54 -9.01 10.83
C LYS A 230 -10.23 -10.46 11.10
N ASP A 231 -10.53 -11.32 10.14
CA ASP A 231 -10.03 -12.68 10.18
C ASP A 231 -8.56 -12.70 9.79
N VAL A 232 -7.75 -13.19 10.70
CA VAL A 232 -6.30 -13.21 10.59
C VAL A 232 -5.80 -14.65 10.65
N LYS A 233 -4.77 -14.94 9.87
CA LYS A 233 -4.09 -16.23 9.94
C LYS A 233 -3.15 -16.23 11.13
N ILE A 234 -3.35 -17.22 12.01
CA ILE A 234 -2.50 -17.42 13.19
C ILE A 234 -1.85 -18.79 13.15
N THR A 235 -0.74 -18.92 13.87
CA THR A 235 -0.15 -20.21 14.21
C THR A 235 -0.26 -20.39 15.72
N ARG A 236 -0.96 -21.44 16.14
CA ARG A 236 -1.21 -21.81 17.53
C ARG A 236 -0.33 -22.98 17.94
N CYS A 237 0.45 -22.81 19.00
CA CYS A 237 1.22 -23.86 19.63
C CYS A 237 0.56 -24.23 20.97
N VAL A 238 0.15 -25.48 21.11
CA VAL A 238 -0.57 -26.02 22.27
C VAL A 238 0.38 -26.89 23.08
N PHE A 239 0.60 -26.55 24.34
CA PHE A 239 1.50 -27.27 25.25
C PHE A 239 0.71 -28.02 26.32
N TYR A 240 1.16 -29.24 26.62
CA TYR A 240 0.64 -30.06 27.69
C TYR A 240 1.70 -30.22 28.80
N GLU A 241 1.27 -30.50 30.02
CA GLU A 241 2.17 -30.71 31.17
C GLU A 241 3.20 -31.81 30.90
N SER A 242 2.85 -32.80 30.08
CA SER A 242 3.76 -33.85 29.64
C SER A 242 4.94 -33.35 28.80
N GLY A 243 4.94 -32.08 28.37
CA GLY A 243 5.91 -31.52 27.44
C GLY A 243 5.61 -31.80 25.96
N LYS A 244 4.50 -32.46 25.67
CA LYS A 244 4.01 -32.65 24.30
C LYS A 244 3.54 -31.30 23.77
N ILE A 245 3.82 -31.07 22.47
CA ILE A 245 3.35 -29.90 21.73
C ILE A 245 2.64 -30.34 20.47
N PHE A 246 1.58 -29.61 20.17
CA PHE A 246 0.92 -29.70 18.87
C PHE A 246 0.81 -28.29 18.28
N THR A 247 0.85 -28.16 16.97
CA THR A 247 0.86 -26.87 16.29
C THR A 247 -0.12 -26.92 15.13
N THR A 248 -0.96 -25.89 15.05
CA THR A 248 -1.93 -25.71 13.97
C THR A 248 -1.88 -24.31 13.41
N SER A 249 -2.20 -24.14 12.13
CA SER A 249 -2.45 -22.85 11.50
C SER A 249 -3.91 -22.74 11.17
N GLU A 250 -4.52 -21.65 11.56
CA GLU A 250 -5.95 -21.41 11.43
C GLU A 250 -6.25 -19.94 11.17
N TYR A 251 -7.46 -19.66 10.69
CA TYR A 251 -7.99 -18.30 10.65
C TYR A 251 -8.88 -18.08 11.86
N CYS A 252 -8.73 -16.95 12.52
CA CYS A 252 -9.59 -16.54 13.61
C CYS A 252 -9.83 -15.04 13.58
N ASN A 253 -10.93 -14.61 14.17
CA ASN A 253 -11.18 -13.19 14.35
C ASN A 253 -10.17 -12.58 15.34
N CYS A 254 -9.51 -11.49 14.95
CA CYS A 254 -8.44 -10.88 15.74
C CYS A 254 -8.87 -10.41 17.14
N LYS A 255 -10.18 -10.18 17.36
CA LYS A 255 -10.75 -9.80 18.66
C LYS A 255 -11.13 -10.99 19.55
N HIS A 256 -11.20 -12.19 18.98
CA HIS A 256 -11.68 -13.39 19.66
C HIS A 256 -10.62 -14.50 19.65
N ILE A 257 -9.40 -14.15 20.07
CA ILE A 257 -8.33 -15.12 20.26
C ILE A 257 -8.44 -15.69 21.66
N GLU A 258 -9.14 -16.80 21.76
CA GLU A 258 -9.43 -17.47 23.03
C GLU A 258 -8.73 -18.82 23.10
N LYS A 259 -8.60 -19.36 24.33
CA LYS A 259 -8.11 -20.72 24.57
C LYS A 259 -9.07 -21.73 23.99
N ARG A 260 -8.57 -22.62 23.12
CA ARG A 260 -9.37 -23.66 22.44
C ARG A 260 -9.21 -25.04 23.03
N TYR A 261 -8.12 -25.26 23.76
CA TYR A 261 -7.78 -26.57 24.33
C TYR A 261 -7.76 -26.48 25.85
N PRO A 262 -8.90 -26.68 26.53
CA PRO A 262 -8.99 -26.50 27.98
C PRO A 262 -8.03 -27.36 28.78
N GLN A 263 -7.68 -28.53 28.24
CA GLN A 263 -6.75 -29.48 28.87
C GLN A 263 -5.27 -29.15 28.64
N ALA A 264 -4.98 -28.14 27.81
CA ALA A 264 -3.63 -27.69 27.59
C ALA A 264 -3.12 -26.90 28.78
N LEU A 265 -1.84 -27.04 29.10
CA LEU A 265 -1.17 -26.19 30.07
C LEU A 265 -1.23 -24.72 29.60
N CYS A 266 -0.87 -24.48 28.36
CA CYS A 266 -0.99 -23.18 27.73
C CYS A 266 -1.10 -23.29 26.21
N GLU A 267 -1.59 -22.21 25.61
CA GLU A 267 -1.59 -22.02 24.17
C GLU A 267 -0.80 -20.74 23.86
N ILE A 268 0.12 -20.82 22.91
CA ILE A 268 0.89 -19.67 22.44
C ILE A 268 0.50 -19.40 21.00
N VAL A 269 -0.02 -18.22 20.75
CA VAL A 269 -0.52 -17.80 19.43
C VAL A 269 0.40 -16.75 18.84
N PHE A 270 0.84 -16.99 17.62
CA PHE A 270 1.70 -16.09 16.85
C PHE A 270 0.97 -15.57 15.61
N SER A 271 1.24 -14.32 15.25
CA SER A 271 0.85 -13.76 13.97
C SER A 271 1.90 -14.08 12.91
N ALA A 272 1.48 -14.40 11.67
CA ALA A 272 2.33 -14.49 10.48
C ALA A 272 3.55 -15.45 10.54
N PHE A 273 3.64 -16.33 11.53
CA PHE A 273 4.72 -17.32 11.64
C PHE A 273 4.35 -18.65 10.99
N SER A 274 5.33 -19.25 10.32
CA SER A 274 5.20 -20.66 9.91
C SER A 274 5.13 -21.58 11.16
N PRO A 275 4.48 -22.77 11.06
CA PRO A 275 4.45 -23.70 12.18
C PRO A 275 5.83 -24.09 12.71
N PHE A 276 6.83 -24.09 11.86
CA PHE A 276 8.21 -24.42 12.25
C PHE A 276 8.84 -23.32 13.09
N GLU A 277 8.73 -22.06 12.65
CA GLU A 277 9.25 -20.88 13.37
C GLU A 277 8.51 -20.70 14.70
N ALA A 278 7.18 -20.75 14.67
CA ALA A 278 6.35 -20.65 15.86
C ALA A 278 6.76 -21.66 16.95
N ARG A 279 7.02 -22.93 16.58
CA ARG A 279 7.48 -23.96 17.51
C ARG A 279 8.79 -23.59 18.19
N ARG A 280 9.74 -23.01 17.45
CA ARG A 280 11.04 -22.63 18.00
C ARG A 280 10.89 -21.61 19.14
N TYR A 281 10.08 -20.58 18.93
CA TYR A 281 9.79 -19.59 19.95
C TYR A 281 8.95 -20.17 21.08
N ALA A 282 7.93 -20.92 20.76
CA ALA A 282 7.01 -21.51 21.73
C ALA A 282 7.71 -22.44 22.73
N TYR A 283 8.64 -23.28 22.30
CA TYR A 283 9.44 -24.10 23.21
C TYR A 283 10.17 -23.27 24.25
N ASN A 284 10.82 -22.17 23.81
CA ASN A 284 11.58 -21.33 24.69
C ASN A 284 10.69 -20.57 25.68
N LEU A 285 9.60 -19.99 25.22
CA LEU A 285 8.62 -19.31 26.07
C LEU A 285 8.02 -20.25 27.11
N CYS A 286 7.66 -21.49 26.71
CA CYS A 286 7.13 -22.48 27.60
C CYS A 286 8.17 -22.94 28.64
N TYR A 287 9.45 -23.07 28.25
CA TYR A 287 10.52 -23.36 29.20
C TYR A 287 10.74 -22.21 30.19
N GLN A 288 10.77 -20.97 29.72
CA GLN A 288 10.97 -19.80 30.58
C GLN A 288 9.86 -19.64 31.63
N LYS A 289 8.60 -19.88 31.22
CA LYS A 289 7.46 -19.64 32.09
C LYS A 289 7.08 -20.83 32.97
N TYR A 290 7.17 -22.05 32.44
CA TYR A 290 6.68 -23.27 33.10
C TYR A 290 7.76 -24.29 33.40
N HIS A 291 9.03 -24.01 33.03
CA HIS A 291 10.17 -24.89 33.15
C HIS A 291 10.03 -26.24 32.42
N ILE A 292 9.10 -26.33 31.43
CA ILE A 292 8.90 -27.51 30.64
C ILE A 292 10.04 -27.67 29.65
N ARG A 293 10.73 -28.82 29.74
CA ARG A 293 11.86 -29.14 28.87
C ARG A 293 11.38 -29.78 27.57
N ASN A 294 12.11 -29.51 26.48
CA ASN A 294 11.91 -30.19 25.21
C ASN A 294 13.25 -30.49 24.55
N CYS A 295 13.36 -31.66 23.88
CA CYS A 295 14.63 -32.00 23.22
C CYS A 295 15.08 -30.99 22.18
N ASN A 296 14.17 -30.25 21.55
CA ASN A 296 14.50 -29.20 20.60
C ASN A 296 15.27 -28.01 21.22
N LEU A 297 15.25 -27.87 22.55
CA LEU A 297 16.05 -26.91 23.33
C LEU A 297 17.30 -27.55 23.94
N CYS A 298 17.58 -28.80 23.65
CA CYS A 298 18.68 -29.53 24.25
C CYS A 298 19.91 -29.55 23.31
N ARG A 299 21.08 -29.15 23.81
CA ARG A 299 22.35 -29.20 23.06
C ARG A 299 22.76 -30.60 22.62
N ASN A 300 22.20 -31.64 23.25
CA ASN A 300 22.45 -33.02 22.86
C ASN A 300 21.55 -33.49 21.70
N TYR A 301 20.51 -32.73 21.32
CA TYR A 301 19.59 -33.08 20.23
C TYR A 301 19.97 -32.31 18.97
N VAL A 302 20.78 -32.94 18.13
CA VAL A 302 21.46 -32.30 17.01
C VAL A 302 20.95 -32.75 15.65
N LYS A 303 21.07 -31.89 14.66
CA LYS A 303 20.82 -32.24 13.26
C LYS A 303 21.99 -33.08 12.73
N VAL A 304 21.68 -34.21 12.12
CA VAL A 304 22.60 -35.06 11.41
C VAL A 304 22.25 -35.02 9.94
N THR A 305 23.25 -34.79 9.10
CA THR A 305 23.09 -34.75 7.64
C THR A 305 23.99 -35.83 7.05
N PRO A 306 23.50 -37.04 6.78
CA PRO A 306 24.25 -38.11 6.12
C PRO A 306 24.56 -37.73 4.66
N TRP A 307 25.64 -38.28 4.11
CA TRP A 307 26.09 -37.99 2.73
C TRP A 307 25.07 -38.42 1.65
N TYR A 308 24.24 -39.45 1.95
CA TYR A 308 23.34 -40.08 0.97
C TYR A 308 21.87 -40.16 1.44
N ASP A 309 21.51 -39.51 2.55
CA ASP A 309 20.16 -39.66 3.13
C ASP A 309 19.61 -38.30 3.61
N LYS A 310 18.30 -38.24 3.85
CA LYS A 310 17.63 -37.04 4.39
C LYS A 310 18.17 -36.73 5.79
N SER A 311 18.38 -35.43 6.04
CA SER A 311 18.79 -34.97 7.35
C SER A 311 17.70 -35.26 8.41
N TYR A 312 18.13 -35.75 9.57
CA TYR A 312 17.28 -35.99 10.72
C TYR A 312 17.89 -35.42 12.00
N LYS A 313 17.11 -35.35 13.07
CA LYS A 313 17.62 -34.92 14.38
C LYS A 313 17.73 -36.14 15.29
N MET A 314 18.83 -36.21 16.06
CA MET A 314 19.04 -37.30 17.01
C MET A 314 19.67 -36.83 18.33
N CYS A 315 19.41 -37.56 19.40
CA CYS A 315 20.07 -37.32 20.68
C CYS A 315 21.46 -37.98 20.73
N LYS A 316 22.51 -37.23 20.96
CA LYS A 316 23.89 -37.76 21.13
C LYS A 316 24.01 -38.77 22.28
N ARG A 317 23.08 -38.74 23.22
CA ARG A 317 23.05 -39.61 24.40
C ARG A 317 22.13 -40.83 24.24
N TYR A 318 21.61 -41.07 23.04
CA TYR A 318 20.59 -42.09 22.78
C TYR A 318 20.97 -43.50 23.30
N LYS A 319 22.24 -43.93 23.14
CA LYS A 319 22.72 -45.22 23.66
C LYS A 319 22.63 -45.30 25.17
N ARG A 320 23.01 -44.24 25.89
CA ARG A 320 22.92 -44.20 27.37
C ARG A 320 21.52 -44.12 27.90
N LEU A 321 20.58 -43.63 27.06
CA LEU A 321 19.16 -43.53 27.37
C LEU A 321 18.38 -44.75 26.86
N HIS A 322 19.04 -45.75 26.28
CA HIS A 322 18.44 -46.93 25.68
C HIS A 322 17.32 -46.60 24.67
N LEU A 323 17.53 -45.51 23.90
CA LEU A 323 16.57 -45.09 22.89
C LEU A 323 16.84 -45.78 21.56
N PRO A 324 15.82 -46.31 20.87
CA PRO A 324 15.97 -46.91 19.56
C PRO A 324 16.50 -45.89 18.53
N PHE A 325 17.52 -46.27 17.79
CA PHE A 325 18.09 -45.39 16.77
C PHE A 325 17.10 -45.12 15.63
N GLU A 326 16.29 -46.07 15.29
CA GLU A 326 15.30 -45.98 14.21
C GLU A 326 14.21 -44.94 14.46
N ASP A 327 13.91 -44.62 15.73
CA ASP A 327 12.96 -43.56 16.08
C ASP A 327 13.41 -42.19 15.56
N PHE A 328 14.70 -41.97 15.42
CA PHE A 328 15.23 -40.71 14.92
C PHE A 328 15.17 -40.57 13.40
N LYS A 329 15.12 -41.69 12.68
CA LYS A 329 15.04 -41.69 11.22
C LYS A 329 13.62 -41.49 10.70
N SER A 330 12.63 -41.81 11.50
CA SER A 330 11.22 -41.70 11.13
C SER A 330 10.65 -40.35 11.57
N PRO A 331 10.17 -39.49 10.67
CA PRO A 331 9.61 -38.19 11.04
C PRO A 331 8.46 -38.34 12.06
N GLY A 332 8.59 -37.70 13.22
CA GLY A 332 7.56 -37.70 14.26
C GLY A 332 7.55 -38.92 15.20
N ALA A 333 8.35 -39.94 14.96
CA ALA A 333 8.40 -41.11 15.83
C ALA A 333 9.07 -40.84 17.18
N PHE A 334 10.08 -39.96 17.20
CA PHE A 334 10.77 -39.60 18.43
C PHE A 334 10.00 -38.56 19.23
N ASP A 335 9.59 -38.92 20.43
CA ASP A 335 8.89 -38.03 21.35
C ASP A 335 9.87 -37.07 22.06
N THR A 336 9.88 -35.83 21.63
CA THR A 336 10.76 -34.79 22.18
C THR A 336 10.40 -34.32 23.59
N SER A 337 9.21 -34.71 24.11
CA SER A 337 8.78 -34.44 25.50
C SER A 337 9.56 -35.25 26.53
N LYS A 338 10.22 -36.34 26.13
CA LYS A 338 11.15 -37.11 26.98
C LYS A 338 12.22 -36.26 27.66
N ALA A 339 12.44 -35.05 27.17
CA ALA A 339 13.33 -34.05 27.82
C ALA A 339 12.94 -33.70 29.26
N ASN A 340 11.65 -33.77 29.62
CA ASN A 340 11.18 -33.44 30.98
C ASN A 340 11.78 -34.34 32.07
N THR A 341 11.99 -35.60 31.78
CA THR A 341 12.56 -36.59 32.71
C THR A 341 14.00 -36.95 32.37
N CYS A 342 14.60 -36.33 31.34
CA CYS A 342 15.93 -36.68 30.85
C CYS A 342 17.04 -36.22 31.82
N PRO A 343 17.87 -37.14 32.38
CA PRO A 343 18.93 -36.76 33.27
C PRO A 343 20.12 -36.11 32.55
N PHE A 344 20.20 -36.24 31.23
CA PHE A 344 21.24 -35.62 30.37
C PHE A 344 20.76 -34.37 29.64
N TYR A 345 19.65 -33.78 30.08
CA TYR A 345 19.15 -32.54 29.47
C TYR A 345 20.10 -31.37 29.74
N TYR A 346 20.49 -30.72 28.68
CA TYR A 346 21.28 -29.50 28.72
C TYR A 346 20.65 -28.45 27.83
N LEU A 347 20.15 -27.37 28.44
CA LEU A 347 19.56 -26.25 27.71
C LEU A 347 20.59 -25.63 26.77
N ASP A 348 20.24 -25.58 25.51
CA ASP A 348 20.94 -24.80 24.50
C ASP A 348 20.13 -23.51 24.34
N LYS A 349 20.67 -22.39 24.84
CA LYS A 349 19.97 -21.10 24.74
C LYS A 349 19.97 -20.67 23.28
N PRO A 350 18.86 -20.76 22.57
CA PRO A 350 18.78 -20.14 21.24
C PRO A 350 18.78 -18.63 21.40
N ASP A 351 19.56 -17.93 20.57
CA ASP A 351 19.35 -16.52 20.33
C ASP A 351 17.99 -16.38 19.69
N LEU A 352 17.02 -15.88 20.46
CA LEU A 352 15.71 -15.52 19.96
C LEU A 352 15.72 -14.02 19.77
N ASP A 353 15.32 -13.59 18.58
CA ASP A 353 15.01 -12.18 18.34
C ASP A 353 13.99 -11.73 19.38
N LYS A 354 14.27 -10.64 20.08
CA LYS A 354 13.51 -10.22 21.26
C LYS A 354 12.12 -9.64 20.92
N ASP A 355 11.82 -9.42 19.65
CA ASP A 355 10.67 -8.63 19.19
C ASP A 355 9.53 -9.47 18.56
N VAL A 356 9.38 -10.72 18.99
CA VAL A 356 8.27 -11.57 18.52
C VAL A 356 7.03 -11.33 19.35
N GLU A 357 5.99 -10.83 18.71
CA GLU A 357 4.68 -10.65 19.34
C GLU A 357 3.90 -11.97 19.41
N TYR A 358 3.36 -12.27 20.58
CA TYR A 358 2.56 -13.47 20.83
C TYR A 358 1.49 -13.22 21.89
N VAL A 359 0.43 -14.03 21.86
CA VAL A 359 -0.54 -14.11 22.93
C VAL A 359 -0.37 -15.44 23.65
N LEU A 360 -0.29 -15.38 24.97
CA LEU A 360 -0.26 -16.55 25.84
C LEU A 360 -1.64 -16.69 26.51
N LEU A 361 -2.31 -17.80 26.24
CA LEU A 361 -3.66 -18.16 26.69
C LEU A 361 -3.65 -19.32 27.69
#